data_096c9847f8cf03448085e18a06fb8cf6
#
_entry.id   096c9847f8cf03448085e18a06fb8cf6
#
_cell.length_a   1.000
_cell.length_b   1.000
_cell.length_c   1.000
_cell.angle_alpha   90.00
_cell.angle_beta   90.00
_cell.angle_gamma   90.00
#
_symmetry.space_group_name_H-M   'P 1'
#
loop_
_entity.id
_entity.type
_entity.pdbx_description
1 polymer ?
#
loop_
_entity_poly.entity_id
_entity_poly.type
_entity_poly.pdbx_seq_one_letter_code
_entity_poly.pdbx_strand_id
1 'polypeptide(L)'
;MNLTGQFLISMPSLEDDRFEKTVIYMCAHSKDGAMGIIINKKIDYDLYPDLLEQLGIDKPLEDKKLYIRYGGPTESGRGFVLHSDEVIQKETLTIDKGVALTSTSEFFEDLSKGNGPKNSILALGYAGWGPGQIEKELASNSWMRLKTNSDFIFDEKVNNKWKDAFNLLGIDASKLSIFSGSC
;
A
#
# COMPACT_ATOMS: atom_id res chain seq x y z
N MET A 1 -14.07 14.16 -7.51
CA MET A 1 -12.77 13.51 -7.81
C MET A 1 -12.82 12.10 -7.22
N ASN A 2 -12.33 11.07 -7.90
CA ASN A 2 -12.22 9.70 -7.36
C ASN A 2 -10.76 9.28 -7.43
N LEU A 3 -10.19 8.83 -6.31
CA LEU A 3 -8.78 8.42 -6.19
C LEU A 3 -8.61 6.89 -6.21
N THR A 4 -9.70 6.12 -6.16
CA THR A 4 -9.64 4.65 -6.18
C THR A 4 -8.84 4.16 -7.39
N GLY A 5 -7.89 3.25 -7.17
CA GLY A 5 -6.99 2.74 -8.21
C GLY A 5 -5.83 3.67 -8.60
N GLN A 6 -5.65 4.81 -7.92
CA GLN A 6 -4.52 5.72 -8.12
C GLN A 6 -3.49 5.56 -7.00
N PHE A 7 -2.29 6.10 -7.24
CA PHE A 7 -1.24 6.16 -6.22
C PHE A 7 -1.13 7.58 -5.67
N LEU A 8 -0.87 7.66 -4.38
CA LEU A 8 -0.45 8.88 -3.70
C LEU A 8 1.01 8.78 -3.32
N ILE A 9 1.77 9.80 -3.66
CA ILE A 9 3.20 9.90 -3.36
C ILE A 9 3.36 11.01 -2.35
N SER A 10 3.94 10.72 -1.19
CA SER A 10 4.18 11.75 -0.17
C SER A 10 5.17 12.78 -0.67
N MET A 11 4.83 14.06 -0.49
CA MET A 11 5.74 15.17 -0.79
C MET A 11 6.74 15.35 0.36
N PRO A 12 7.96 15.84 0.10
CA PRO A 12 8.94 16.11 1.15
C PRO A 12 8.46 17.14 2.21
N SER A 13 7.46 17.94 1.87
CA SER A 13 6.81 18.91 2.77
C SER A 13 5.77 18.30 3.72
N LEU A 14 5.47 17.02 3.59
CA LEU A 14 4.55 16.33 4.48
C LEU A 14 5.20 16.15 5.86
N GLU A 15 4.64 16.79 6.89
CA GLU A 15 5.22 16.83 8.24
C GLU A 15 5.01 15.54 9.06
N ASP A 16 4.26 14.58 8.56
CA ASP A 16 4.00 13.31 9.25
C ASP A 16 5.06 12.26 8.87
N ASP A 17 6.00 12.02 9.77
CA ASP A 17 7.12 11.07 9.60
C ASP A 17 6.68 9.64 9.26
N ARG A 18 5.45 9.25 9.66
CA ARG A 18 4.88 7.94 9.32
C ARG A 18 4.75 7.75 7.81
N PHE A 19 4.60 8.84 7.09
CA PHE A 19 4.44 8.87 5.64
C PHE A 19 5.67 9.42 4.89
N GLU A 20 6.80 9.57 5.55
CA GLU A 20 8.03 9.99 4.87
C GLU A 20 8.37 9.01 3.73
N LYS A 21 8.58 9.55 2.52
CA LYS A 21 8.91 8.78 1.30
C LYS A 21 7.99 7.59 1.06
N THR A 22 6.69 7.75 1.26
CA THR A 22 5.68 6.72 1.05
C THR A 22 5.04 6.78 -0.32
N VAL A 23 4.67 5.59 -0.82
CA VAL A 23 3.76 5.40 -1.95
C VAL A 23 2.57 4.60 -1.44
N ILE A 24 1.37 5.15 -1.61
CA ILE A 24 0.11 4.56 -1.17
C ILE A 24 -0.73 4.20 -2.40
N TYR A 25 -1.23 2.98 -2.47
CA TYR A 25 -2.24 2.60 -3.44
C TYR A 25 -3.64 2.79 -2.84
N MET A 26 -4.49 3.57 -3.50
CA MET A 26 -5.82 3.95 -3.03
C MET A 26 -6.82 2.84 -3.31
N CYS A 27 -7.25 2.17 -2.25
CA CYS A 27 -8.19 1.03 -2.34
C CYS A 27 -9.65 1.48 -2.39
N ALA A 28 -9.99 2.57 -1.72
CA ALA A 28 -11.34 3.12 -1.72
C ALA A 28 -11.31 4.64 -1.52
N HIS A 29 -12.24 5.34 -2.17
CA HIS A 29 -12.45 6.77 -1.97
C HIS A 29 -13.92 7.14 -2.25
N SER A 30 -14.55 7.79 -1.27
CA SER A 30 -15.91 8.27 -1.33
C SER A 30 -16.05 9.61 -0.58
N LYS A 31 -17.27 10.16 -0.54
CA LYS A 31 -17.61 11.32 0.30
C LYS A 31 -17.43 11.07 1.81
N ASP A 32 -17.44 9.81 2.23
CA ASP A 32 -17.38 9.41 3.64
C ASP A 32 -15.93 9.17 4.09
N GLY A 33 -14.95 9.22 3.18
CA GLY A 33 -13.53 9.09 3.46
C GLY A 33 -12.78 8.28 2.41
N ALA A 34 -11.53 7.93 2.74
CA ALA A 34 -10.67 7.18 1.86
C ALA A 34 -9.81 6.17 2.63
N MET A 35 -9.40 5.10 1.93
CA MET A 35 -8.51 4.06 2.43
C MET A 35 -7.46 3.74 1.37
N GLY A 36 -6.21 3.59 1.82
CA GLY A 36 -5.10 3.17 0.96
C GLY A 36 -4.12 2.29 1.69
N ILE A 37 -3.33 1.55 0.94
CA ILE A 37 -2.27 0.67 1.45
C ILE A 37 -0.90 1.23 1.06
N ILE A 38 -0.02 1.43 2.05
CA ILE A 38 1.38 1.74 1.80
C ILE A 38 2.05 0.51 1.18
N ILE A 39 2.67 0.67 0.01
CA ILE A 39 3.21 -0.44 -0.76
C ILE A 39 4.74 -0.53 -0.75
N ASN A 40 5.43 0.47 -0.19
CA ASN A 40 6.88 0.57 -0.26
C ASN A 40 7.60 0.60 1.09
N LYS A 41 6.93 0.25 2.19
CA LYS A 41 7.59 0.08 3.50
C LYS A 41 7.61 -1.39 3.89
N LYS A 42 8.81 -1.98 3.91
CA LYS A 42 9.01 -3.36 4.38
C LYS A 42 8.85 -3.43 5.88
N ILE A 43 8.31 -4.53 6.37
CA ILE A 43 8.44 -4.93 7.78
C ILE A 43 9.54 -5.96 7.87
N ASP A 44 10.43 -5.80 8.84
CA ASP A 44 11.38 -6.83 9.19
C ASP A 44 10.62 -7.94 9.93
N TYR A 45 10.53 -9.07 9.27
CA TYR A 45 9.80 -10.24 9.75
C TYR A 45 10.34 -10.79 11.07
N ASP A 46 11.65 -10.70 11.27
CA ASP A 46 12.30 -11.21 12.49
C ASP A 46 11.88 -10.44 13.75
N LEU A 47 11.34 -9.23 13.59
CA LEU A 47 10.79 -8.43 14.70
C LEU A 47 9.38 -8.87 15.14
N TYR A 48 8.70 -9.71 14.34
CA TYR A 48 7.31 -10.12 14.57
C TYR A 48 7.11 -11.63 14.35
N PRO A 49 7.81 -12.51 15.12
CA PRO A 49 7.80 -13.96 14.89
C PRO A 49 6.39 -14.56 14.99
N ASP A 50 5.54 -14.02 15.86
CA ASP A 50 4.19 -14.52 16.12
C ASP A 50 3.14 -13.96 15.15
N LEU A 51 3.54 -13.04 14.26
CA LEU A 51 2.61 -12.32 13.40
C LEU A 51 1.87 -13.24 12.43
N LEU A 52 2.58 -14.15 11.81
CA LEU A 52 1.98 -15.09 10.86
C LEU A 52 1.04 -16.07 11.57
N GLU A 53 1.39 -16.53 12.77
CA GLU A 53 0.54 -17.36 13.59
C GLU A 53 -0.76 -16.62 13.95
N GLN A 54 -0.65 -15.35 14.36
CA GLN A 54 -1.82 -14.50 14.65
C GLN A 54 -2.73 -14.29 13.44
N LEU A 55 -2.17 -14.30 12.23
CA LEU A 55 -2.91 -14.20 10.98
C LEU A 55 -3.43 -15.56 10.48
N GLY A 56 -3.14 -16.67 11.18
CA GLY A 56 -3.49 -18.02 10.75
C GLY A 56 -2.62 -18.56 9.61
N ILE A 57 -1.42 -18.01 9.44
CA ILE A 57 -0.45 -18.41 8.42
C ILE A 57 0.61 -19.27 9.11
N ASP A 58 0.46 -20.59 9.06
CA ASP A 58 1.31 -21.52 9.82
C ASP A 58 2.79 -21.55 9.39
N LYS A 59 3.09 -21.25 8.13
CA LYS A 59 4.46 -21.09 7.62
C LYS A 59 4.49 -20.20 6.36
N PRO A 60 5.52 -19.36 6.19
CA PRO A 60 5.80 -18.81 4.87
C PRO A 60 6.13 -19.98 3.93
N LEU A 61 5.50 -20.00 2.77
CA LEU A 61 5.84 -20.97 1.72
C LEU A 61 7.30 -20.76 1.32
N GLU A 62 8.14 -21.77 1.50
CA GLU A 62 9.58 -21.72 1.17
C GLU A 62 9.83 -21.30 -0.29
N ASP A 63 8.88 -21.59 -1.19
CA ASP A 63 8.96 -21.32 -2.63
C ASP A 63 8.23 -20.04 -3.09
N LYS A 64 7.38 -19.43 -2.25
CA LYS A 64 6.68 -18.17 -2.56
C LYS A 64 7.03 -17.13 -1.50
N LYS A 65 7.82 -16.15 -1.88
CA LYS A 65 8.14 -15.01 -1.01
C LYS A 65 6.86 -14.22 -0.71
N LEU A 66 6.34 -14.40 0.49
CA LEU A 66 5.28 -13.53 1.01
C LEU A 66 5.93 -12.20 1.42
N TYR A 67 5.63 -11.15 0.66
CA TYR A 67 6.13 -9.82 0.98
C TYR A 67 5.24 -9.15 2.01
N ILE A 68 5.78 -8.94 3.22
CA ILE A 68 5.07 -8.23 4.29
C ILE A 68 5.45 -6.75 4.22
N ARG A 69 4.43 -5.89 4.30
CA ARG A 69 4.55 -4.43 4.26
C ARG A 69 3.87 -3.80 5.47
N TYR A 70 4.39 -2.68 5.91
CA TYR A 70 3.65 -1.76 6.74
C TYR A 70 2.64 -1.04 5.85
N GLY A 71 1.35 -1.38 5.98
CA GLY A 71 0.29 -0.85 5.14
C GLY A 71 -0.25 0.50 5.61
N GLY A 72 -0.02 0.85 6.88
CA GLY A 72 -0.40 2.13 7.44
C GLY A 72 -0.67 2.09 8.95
N PRO A 73 -0.93 3.24 9.56
CA PRO A 73 -1.05 3.37 11.02
C PRO A 73 -2.39 2.90 11.59
N THR A 74 -3.41 2.75 10.76
CA THR A 74 -4.75 2.36 11.22
C THR A 74 -4.89 0.83 11.24
N GLU A 75 -5.46 0.29 12.30
CA GLU A 75 -5.61 -1.17 12.50
C GLU A 75 -4.29 -1.95 12.25
N SER A 76 -3.18 -1.49 12.81
CA SER A 76 -1.82 -2.01 12.53
C SER A 76 -1.60 -3.49 12.85
N GLY A 77 -2.48 -4.12 13.65
CA GLY A 77 -2.48 -5.57 13.92
C GLY A 77 -3.33 -6.38 12.93
N ARG A 78 -4.00 -5.74 11.98
CA ARG A 78 -4.86 -6.42 11.00
C ARG A 78 -4.14 -6.58 9.67
N GLY A 79 -4.22 -7.80 9.11
CA GLY A 79 -3.68 -8.11 7.80
C GLY A 79 -4.64 -7.76 6.66
N PHE A 80 -4.09 -7.24 5.59
CA PHE A 80 -4.76 -6.98 4.31
C PHE A 80 -3.90 -7.55 3.19
N VAL A 81 -4.48 -8.34 2.30
CA VAL A 81 -3.78 -8.82 1.10
C VAL A 81 -4.22 -7.99 -0.09
N LEU A 82 -3.29 -7.21 -0.62
CA LEU A 82 -3.44 -6.54 -1.91
C LEU A 82 -2.90 -7.51 -2.98
N HIS A 83 -3.72 -7.87 -3.95
CA HIS A 83 -3.40 -8.98 -4.85
C HIS A 83 -3.95 -8.82 -6.28
N SER A 84 -3.44 -9.63 -7.19
CA SER A 84 -3.98 -9.74 -8.55
C SER A 84 -5.35 -10.42 -8.53
N ASP A 85 -6.25 -9.99 -9.44
CA ASP A 85 -7.70 -10.24 -9.36
C ASP A 85 -8.18 -11.59 -9.92
N GLU A 86 -7.27 -12.53 -10.18
CA GLU A 86 -7.65 -13.87 -10.66
C GLU A 86 -8.23 -14.77 -9.55
N VAL A 87 -8.04 -14.42 -8.27
CA VAL A 87 -8.62 -15.11 -7.12
C VAL A 87 -9.55 -14.16 -6.38
N ILE A 88 -10.85 -14.41 -6.46
CA ILE A 88 -11.89 -13.58 -5.84
C ILE A 88 -12.72 -14.44 -4.90
N GLN A 89 -12.86 -14.00 -3.66
CA GLN A 89 -13.74 -14.57 -2.63
C GLN A 89 -14.92 -13.63 -2.34
N LYS A 90 -15.87 -14.08 -1.54
CA LYS A 90 -17.11 -13.33 -1.24
C LYS A 90 -16.85 -11.92 -0.69
N GLU A 91 -15.82 -11.75 0.15
CA GLU A 91 -15.50 -10.47 0.80
C GLU A 91 -14.32 -9.75 0.15
N THR A 92 -13.93 -10.15 -1.06
CA THR A 92 -12.90 -9.47 -1.83
C THR A 92 -13.42 -8.16 -2.40
N LEU A 93 -12.72 -7.07 -2.14
CA LEU A 93 -12.96 -5.78 -2.77
C LEU A 93 -12.15 -5.69 -4.08
N THR A 94 -12.82 -5.72 -5.22
CA THR A 94 -12.18 -5.38 -6.49
C THR A 94 -12.00 -3.87 -6.57
N ILE A 95 -10.75 -3.41 -6.72
CA ILE A 95 -10.41 -1.99 -6.70
C ILE A 95 -10.38 -1.42 -8.11
N ASP A 96 -9.57 -2.03 -8.97
CA ASP A 96 -9.41 -1.67 -10.39
C ASP A 96 -9.06 -2.94 -11.18
N LYS A 97 -8.99 -2.85 -12.49
CA LYS A 97 -8.63 -3.99 -13.35
C LYS A 97 -7.26 -4.55 -12.94
N GLY A 98 -7.24 -5.82 -12.59
CA GLY A 98 -6.04 -6.54 -12.17
C GLY A 98 -5.67 -6.37 -10.69
N VAL A 99 -6.48 -5.67 -9.86
CA VAL A 99 -6.16 -5.43 -8.45
C VAL A 99 -7.36 -5.63 -7.55
N ALA A 100 -7.19 -6.42 -6.51
CA ALA A 100 -8.17 -6.67 -5.47
C ALA A 100 -7.55 -6.62 -4.07
N LEU A 101 -8.40 -6.47 -3.05
CA LEU A 101 -8.03 -6.44 -1.64
C LEU A 101 -8.91 -7.43 -0.88
N THR A 102 -8.27 -8.30 -0.08
CA THR A 102 -8.96 -9.27 0.78
C THR A 102 -8.33 -9.26 2.17
N SER A 103 -9.15 -9.41 3.22
CA SER A 103 -8.67 -9.40 4.62
C SER A 103 -9.37 -10.48 5.48
N THR A 104 -9.73 -11.61 4.88
CA THR A 104 -10.40 -12.72 5.57
C THR A 104 -9.40 -13.79 6.00
N SER A 105 -9.67 -14.47 7.13
CA SER A 105 -8.85 -15.59 7.60
C SER A 105 -8.80 -16.73 6.58
N GLU A 106 -9.91 -16.98 5.88
CA GLU A 106 -9.97 -17.99 4.81
C GLU A 106 -8.98 -17.69 3.67
N PHE A 107 -8.85 -16.42 3.28
CA PHE A 107 -7.90 -16.02 2.25
C PHE A 107 -6.44 -16.19 2.70
N PHE A 108 -6.14 -15.88 3.97
CA PHE A 108 -4.82 -16.13 4.55
C PHE A 108 -4.49 -17.63 4.59
N GLU A 109 -5.46 -18.47 4.93
CA GLU A 109 -5.30 -19.92 4.92
C GLU A 109 -5.04 -20.45 3.50
N ASP A 110 -5.79 -20.01 2.50
CA ASP A 110 -5.56 -20.36 1.10
C ASP A 110 -4.19 -19.89 0.61
N LEU A 111 -3.77 -18.69 1.00
CA LEU A 111 -2.46 -18.15 0.69
C LEU A 111 -1.35 -19.03 1.28
N SER A 112 -1.51 -19.49 2.53
CA SER A 112 -0.55 -20.35 3.22
C SER A 112 -0.43 -21.75 2.58
N LYS A 113 -1.53 -22.25 2.00
CA LYS A 113 -1.58 -23.53 1.26
C LYS A 113 -1.07 -23.42 -0.18
N GLY A 114 -0.68 -22.23 -0.64
CA GLY A 114 -0.23 -22.03 -2.02
C GLY A 114 -1.33 -21.85 -3.05
N ASN A 115 -2.58 -21.73 -2.63
CA ASN A 115 -3.76 -21.52 -3.48
C ASN A 115 -4.04 -20.03 -3.74
N GLY A 116 -3.09 -19.15 -3.39
CA GLY A 116 -3.23 -17.71 -3.54
C GLY A 116 -3.06 -17.20 -4.98
N PRO A 117 -3.25 -15.90 -5.18
CA PRO A 117 -3.07 -15.21 -6.46
C PRO A 117 -1.59 -15.23 -6.90
N LYS A 118 -1.35 -14.89 -8.18
CA LYS A 118 0.00 -14.83 -8.76
C LYS A 118 0.86 -13.78 -8.08
N ASN A 119 0.27 -12.62 -7.84
CA ASN A 119 0.92 -11.49 -7.21
C ASN A 119 0.17 -11.10 -5.94
N SER A 120 0.88 -10.95 -4.83
CA SER A 120 0.28 -10.52 -3.58
C SER A 120 1.28 -9.80 -2.68
N ILE A 121 0.76 -8.87 -1.89
CA ILE A 121 1.45 -8.18 -0.80
C ILE A 121 0.59 -8.34 0.44
N LEU A 122 1.14 -8.86 1.52
CA LEU A 122 0.50 -8.81 2.83
C LEU A 122 0.87 -7.48 3.49
N ALA A 123 -0.12 -6.66 3.76
CA ALA A 123 0.03 -5.38 4.44
C ALA A 123 -0.54 -5.45 5.85
N LEU A 124 0.16 -4.88 6.82
CA LEU A 124 -0.33 -4.68 8.17
C LEU A 124 -0.85 -3.26 8.34
N GLY A 125 -2.12 -3.16 8.68
CA GLY A 125 -2.80 -1.89 8.77
C GLY A 125 -3.02 -1.21 7.41
N TYR A 126 -3.57 -0.01 7.47
CA TYR A 126 -3.84 0.83 6.30
C TYR A 126 -3.71 2.31 6.64
N ALA A 127 -3.65 3.15 5.60
CA ALA A 127 -3.79 4.61 5.72
C ALA A 127 -5.26 4.98 5.51
N GLY A 128 -5.84 5.70 6.47
CA GLY A 128 -7.23 6.12 6.43
C GLY A 128 -7.37 7.63 6.49
N TRP A 129 -8.33 8.18 5.77
CA TRP A 129 -8.71 9.59 5.77
C TRP A 129 -10.19 9.73 6.05
N GLY A 130 -10.55 10.65 6.93
CA GLY A 130 -11.93 11.03 7.15
C GLY A 130 -12.53 11.82 5.98
N PRO A 131 -13.84 12.14 6.05
CA PRO A 131 -14.54 12.89 4.99
C PRO A 131 -13.85 14.21 4.65
N GLY A 132 -13.48 14.41 3.38
CA GLY A 132 -12.85 15.63 2.87
C GLY A 132 -11.39 15.85 3.31
N GLN A 133 -10.79 14.94 4.09
CA GLN A 133 -9.43 15.10 4.58
C GLN A 133 -8.40 14.99 3.46
N ILE A 134 -8.51 13.95 2.64
CA ILE A 134 -7.53 13.73 1.55
C ILE A 134 -7.59 14.85 0.50
N GLU A 135 -8.77 15.41 0.24
CA GLU A 135 -8.92 16.55 -0.67
C GLU A 135 -8.18 17.78 -0.15
N LYS A 136 -8.23 18.04 1.16
CA LYS A 136 -7.49 19.15 1.80
C LYS A 136 -5.99 18.91 1.72
N GLU A 137 -5.53 17.71 2.00
CA GLU A 137 -4.11 17.34 1.93
C GLU A 137 -3.56 17.41 0.50
N LEU A 138 -4.36 17.05 -0.52
CA LEU A 138 -4.01 17.26 -1.92
C LEU A 138 -3.95 18.74 -2.29
N ALA A 139 -4.89 19.55 -1.81
CA ALA A 139 -4.91 21.00 -2.06
C ALA A 139 -3.72 21.72 -1.40
N SER A 140 -3.22 21.22 -0.27
CA SER A 140 -2.00 21.72 0.39
C SER A 140 -0.70 21.12 -0.16
N ASN A 141 -0.75 20.36 -1.26
CA ASN A 141 0.40 19.70 -1.86
C ASN A 141 1.15 18.73 -0.93
N SER A 142 0.44 18.09 0.02
CA SER A 142 1.00 17.03 0.86
C SER A 142 1.24 15.73 0.08
N TRP A 143 0.46 15.52 -0.97
CA TRP A 143 0.48 14.34 -1.83
C TRP A 143 0.51 14.70 -3.32
N MET A 144 1.29 13.93 -4.09
CA MET A 144 1.24 13.92 -5.55
C MET A 144 0.46 12.70 -6.03
N ARG A 145 -0.39 12.86 -7.04
CA ARG A 145 -1.15 11.76 -7.63
C ARG A 145 -0.37 11.15 -8.80
N LEU A 146 -0.36 9.83 -8.87
CA LEU A 146 0.17 9.08 -10.00
C LEU A 146 -0.88 8.05 -10.45
N LYS A 147 -1.08 7.94 -11.76
CA LYS A 147 -1.85 6.86 -12.37
C LYS A 147 -0.91 6.04 -13.24
N THR A 148 -0.74 4.78 -12.90
CA THR A 148 0.09 3.82 -13.63
C THR A 148 -0.54 2.42 -13.53
N ASN A 149 0.08 1.42 -14.15
CA ASN A 149 -0.44 0.05 -14.15
C ASN A 149 -0.22 -0.66 -12.80
N SER A 150 -0.90 -1.79 -12.62
CA SER A 150 -0.84 -2.61 -11.40
C SER A 150 0.52 -3.26 -11.16
N ASP A 151 1.37 -3.42 -12.19
CA ASP A 151 2.70 -4.00 -12.03
C ASP A 151 3.55 -3.18 -11.07
N PHE A 152 3.31 -1.86 -11.03
CA PHE A 152 3.98 -0.97 -10.09
C PHE A 152 3.69 -1.30 -8.62
N ILE A 153 2.56 -1.93 -8.29
CA ILE A 153 2.25 -2.39 -6.93
C ILE A 153 3.18 -3.53 -6.55
N PHE A 154 3.28 -4.54 -7.42
CA PHE A 154 3.89 -5.84 -7.13
C PHE A 154 5.39 -5.92 -7.45
N ASP A 155 5.97 -4.87 -8.04
CA ASP A 155 7.42 -4.79 -8.28
C ASP A 155 8.19 -4.89 -6.95
N GLU A 156 9.20 -5.76 -6.93
CA GLU A 156 10.05 -6.03 -5.77
C GLU A 156 10.98 -4.87 -5.39
N LYS A 157 11.17 -3.86 -6.24
CA LYS A 157 12.05 -2.71 -6.03
C LYS A 157 11.52 -1.70 -5.01
N VAL A 158 11.18 -2.17 -3.84
CA VAL A 158 10.47 -1.41 -2.79
C VAL A 158 11.22 -0.15 -2.36
N ASN A 159 12.55 -0.23 -2.20
CA ASN A 159 13.36 0.87 -1.69
C ASN A 159 13.42 2.08 -2.63
N ASN A 160 13.28 1.86 -3.93
CA ASN A 160 13.33 2.92 -4.95
C ASN A 160 11.94 3.40 -5.39
N LYS A 161 10.88 2.70 -4.98
CA LYS A 161 9.53 2.92 -5.48
C LYS A 161 9.05 4.37 -5.35
N TRP A 162 9.43 5.08 -4.29
CA TRP A 162 9.11 6.49 -4.13
C TRP A 162 9.80 7.37 -5.19
N LYS A 163 11.09 7.15 -5.47
CA LYS A 163 11.83 7.86 -6.54
C LYS A 163 11.29 7.48 -7.91
N ASP A 164 11.01 6.20 -8.12
CA ASP A 164 10.49 5.69 -9.39
C ASP A 164 9.10 6.28 -9.69
N ALA A 165 8.26 6.49 -8.67
CA ALA A 165 6.98 7.16 -8.82
C ALA A 165 7.13 8.62 -9.30
N PHE A 166 8.10 9.38 -8.79
CA PHE A 166 8.40 10.73 -9.28
C PHE A 166 8.99 10.70 -10.71
N ASN A 167 9.85 9.73 -11.00
CA ASN A 167 10.38 9.57 -12.35
C ASN A 167 9.27 9.32 -13.40
N LEU A 168 8.25 8.53 -13.05
CA LEU A 168 7.07 8.31 -13.90
C LEU A 168 6.28 9.60 -14.16
N LEU A 169 6.35 10.57 -13.23
CA LEU A 169 5.77 11.91 -13.41
C LEU A 169 6.70 12.89 -14.13
N GLY A 170 7.89 12.46 -14.54
CA GLY A 170 8.90 13.32 -15.14
C GLY A 170 9.58 14.29 -14.16
N ILE A 171 9.50 13.99 -12.86
CA ILE A 171 10.05 14.82 -11.77
C ILE A 171 11.29 14.15 -11.18
N ASP A 172 12.37 14.90 -11.06
CA ASP A 172 13.58 14.46 -10.36
C ASP A 172 13.40 14.65 -8.84
N ALA A 173 13.18 13.54 -8.13
CA ALA A 173 12.95 13.54 -6.68
C ALA A 173 14.13 14.14 -5.89
N SER A 174 15.36 14.10 -6.44
CA SER A 174 16.55 14.67 -5.77
C SER A 174 16.50 16.19 -5.66
N LYS A 175 15.74 16.85 -6.55
CA LYS A 175 15.57 18.30 -6.56
C LYS A 175 14.47 18.79 -5.63
N LEU A 176 13.58 17.93 -5.16
CA LEU A 176 12.47 18.29 -4.28
C LEU A 176 12.93 18.59 -2.84
N SER A 177 14.01 17.97 -2.38
CA SER A 177 14.56 18.16 -1.04
C SER A 177 15.26 19.53 -0.82
N ILE A 178 15.52 20.28 -1.88
CA ILE A 178 16.23 21.57 -1.81
C ILE A 178 15.30 22.72 -1.40
N PHE A 179 13.98 22.55 -1.52
CA PHE A 179 12.99 23.60 -1.23
C PHE A 179 12.45 23.59 0.21
N SER A 180 12.79 22.61 1.04
CA SER A 180 12.35 22.55 2.45
C SER A 180 13.30 23.22 3.45
N GLY A 181 14.31 23.94 2.99
CA GLY A 181 15.35 24.54 3.81
C GLY A 181 15.63 25.99 3.51
N SER A 182 14.61 26.86 3.47
CA SER A 182 14.82 28.30 3.46
C SER A 182 13.56 29.06 3.88
N CYS A 183 13.41 29.29 5.15
CA CYS A 183 12.91 30.54 5.75
C CYS A 183 13.45 30.65 7.16
#